data_a1e0eb7dd04f14ea8c4c2adcdc32b375
#
_entry.id   a1e0eb7dd04f14ea8c4c2adcdc32b375
#
_cell.length_a   1.000
_cell.length_b   1.000
_cell.length_c   1.000
_cell.angle_alpha   90.00
_cell.angle_beta   90.00
_cell.angle_gamma   90.00
#
_symmetry.space_group_name_H-M   'P 1'
#
loop_
_entity.id
_entity.type
_entity.pdbx_description
1 polymer ?
#
loop_
_entity_poly.entity_id
_entity_poly.type
_entity_poly.pdbx_seq_one_letter_code
_entity_poly.pdbx_strand_id
1 'polypeptide(L)' 'MPKCPYCGSEDLTPIKSWRFRFYDVTQYKCNKCGGKFNHYINTTGRGKPEFYIRIKPRPTTTR' A
#
# COMPACT_ATOMS: atom_id res chain seq x y z
N MET A 1 0.58 10.35 -6.99
CA MET A 1 -0.14 9.09 -7.04
C MET A 1 0.76 7.96 -6.58
N PRO A 2 0.23 7.00 -5.86
CA PRO A 2 1.07 5.90 -5.39
C PRO A 2 1.49 4.99 -6.53
N LYS A 3 2.60 4.32 -6.34
CA LYS A 3 3.09 3.35 -7.29
C LYS A 3 3.30 2.04 -6.59
N CYS A 4 3.18 0.96 -7.33
CA CYS A 4 3.38 -0.35 -6.77
C CYS A 4 4.83 -0.49 -6.29
N PRO A 5 5.06 -0.83 -5.02
CA PRO A 5 6.43 -0.97 -4.52
C PRO A 5 7.11 -2.25 -5.00
N TYR A 6 6.36 -3.10 -5.68
CA TYR A 6 6.92 -4.36 -6.19
C TYR A 6 7.39 -4.23 -7.64
N CYS A 7 6.57 -3.61 -8.49
CA CYS A 7 6.91 -3.51 -9.91
C CYS A 7 6.95 -2.08 -10.44
N GLY A 8 6.55 -1.12 -9.63
CA GLY A 8 6.60 0.27 -10.04
C GLY A 8 5.46 0.75 -10.91
N SER A 9 4.44 -0.09 -11.10
CA SER A 9 3.31 0.27 -11.93
C SER A 9 2.39 1.24 -11.21
N GLU A 10 1.72 2.10 -11.94
CA GLU A 10 0.71 2.98 -11.38
C GLU A 10 -0.69 2.44 -11.56
N ASP A 11 -0.81 1.25 -12.13
CA ASP A 11 -2.10 0.63 -12.37
C ASP A 11 -2.56 -0.07 -11.09
N LEU A 12 -3.17 0.71 -10.21
CA LEU A 12 -3.56 0.24 -8.88
C LEU A 12 -5.05 0.36 -8.70
N THR A 13 -5.61 -0.55 -7.92
CA THR A 13 -7.02 -0.51 -7.56
C THR A 13 -7.13 -0.42 -6.04
N PRO A 14 -7.75 0.63 -5.51
CA PRO A 14 -7.94 0.70 -4.07
C PRO A 14 -8.95 -0.35 -3.63
N ILE A 15 -8.61 -1.08 -2.58
CA ILE A 15 -9.48 -2.14 -2.06
C ILE A 15 -10.31 -1.61 -0.92
N LYS A 16 -9.66 -0.95 0.04
CA LYS A 16 -10.34 -0.36 1.17
C LYS A 16 -9.46 0.70 1.77
N SER A 17 -10.04 1.57 2.57
CA SER A 17 -9.29 2.61 3.23
C SER A 17 -9.83 2.77 4.64
N TRP A 18 -8.97 3.26 5.51
CA TRP A 18 -9.35 3.53 6.89
C TRP A 18 -8.38 4.55 7.45
N ARG A 19 -8.67 5.05 8.64
CA ARG A 19 -7.77 5.98 9.31
C ARG A 19 -7.12 5.28 10.49
N PHE A 20 -5.81 5.39 10.57
CA PHE A 20 -5.04 4.82 11.65
C PHE A 20 -4.26 5.94 12.31
N ARG A 21 -4.70 6.34 13.50
CA ARG A 21 -4.10 7.47 14.23
C ARG A 21 -4.18 8.72 13.36
N PHE A 22 -3.04 9.30 12.99
CA PHE A 22 -3.03 10.47 12.12
C PHE A 22 -2.62 10.11 10.69
N TYR A 23 -2.79 8.84 10.34
CA TYR A 23 -2.50 8.40 8.97
C TYR A 23 -3.79 8.03 8.26
N ASP A 24 -3.87 8.40 7.01
CA ASP A 24 -4.92 7.90 6.14
C ASP A 24 -4.33 6.71 5.40
N VAL A 25 -4.91 5.55 5.59
CA VAL A 25 -4.38 4.31 5.03
C VAL A 25 -5.30 3.84 3.93
N THR A 26 -4.73 3.51 2.79
CA THR A 26 -5.48 2.93 1.69
C THR A 26 -4.76 1.68 1.22
N GLN A 27 -5.49 0.57 1.18
CA GLN A 27 -4.93 -0.66 0.67
C GLN A 27 -5.15 -0.72 -0.83
N TYR A 28 -4.06 -0.88 -1.57
CA TYR A 28 -4.10 -0.97 -3.02
C TYR A 28 -3.70 -2.35 -3.48
N LYS A 29 -4.20 -2.72 -4.62
CA LYS A 29 -3.79 -3.94 -5.30
C LYS A 29 -3.25 -3.54 -6.65
N CYS A 30 -2.06 -4.02 -6.98
CA CYS A 30 -1.47 -3.77 -8.28
C CYS A 30 -2.13 -4.68 -9.31
N ASN A 31 -2.60 -4.09 -10.40
CA ASN A 31 -3.25 -4.88 -11.44
C ASN A 31 -2.24 -5.55 -12.36
N LYS A 32 -0.98 -5.18 -12.27
CA LYS A 32 0.04 -5.78 -13.10
C LYS A 32 0.69 -6.99 -12.45
N CYS A 33 1.19 -6.82 -11.24
CA CYS A 33 1.89 -7.92 -10.58
C CYS A 33 1.03 -8.65 -9.57
N GLY A 34 -0.14 -8.09 -9.24
CA GLY A 34 -1.04 -8.71 -8.29
C GLY A 34 -0.65 -8.51 -6.84
N GLY A 35 0.37 -7.72 -6.57
CA GLY A 35 0.79 -7.48 -5.19
C GLY A 35 -0.14 -6.53 -4.47
N LYS A 36 -0.20 -6.65 -3.17
CA LYS A 36 -0.99 -5.76 -2.33
C LYS A 36 -0.07 -5.00 -1.41
N PHE A 37 -0.46 -3.80 -1.08
CA PHE A 37 0.29 -2.99 -0.14
C PHE A 37 -0.61 -1.92 0.45
N ASN A 38 -0.20 -1.37 1.59
CA ASN A 38 -0.91 -0.27 2.23
C ASN A 38 -0.15 1.02 1.98
N HIS A 39 -0.87 2.06 1.61
CA HIS A 39 -0.29 3.38 1.40
C HIS A 39 -0.71 4.26 2.57
N TYR A 40 0.26 4.71 3.34
CA TYR A 40 0.02 5.55 4.50
C TYR A 40 0.34 7.00 4.17
N ILE A 41 -0.62 7.87 4.42
CA ILE A 41 -0.44 9.30 4.20
C ILE A 41 -0.54 9.98 5.56
N ASN A 42 0.51 10.71 5.91
CA ASN A 42 0.55 11.42 7.19
C ASN A 42 -0.25 12.70 7.08
N THR A 43 -1.30 12.83 7.88
CA THR A 43 -2.19 13.98 7.80
C THR A 43 -1.71 15.14 8.65
N THR A 44 -0.72 14.93 9.52
CA THR A 44 -0.21 16.01 10.36
C THR A 44 0.93 16.77 9.72
N GLY A 45 1.52 16.19 8.68
CA GLY A 45 2.65 16.82 8.03
C GLY A 45 3.97 16.67 8.76
N ARG A 46 3.99 15.87 9.81
CA ARG A 46 5.23 15.64 10.55
C ARG A 46 5.91 14.38 10.07
N GLY A 47 7.22 14.41 10.01
CA GLY A 47 7.99 13.26 9.59
C GLY A 47 7.76 12.98 8.12
N LYS A 48 7.79 11.72 7.73
CA LYS A 48 7.56 11.35 6.35
C LYS A 48 6.12 11.63 5.97
N PRO A 49 5.90 12.31 4.85
CA PRO A 49 4.52 12.61 4.43
C PRO A 49 3.75 11.37 4.00
N GLU A 50 4.44 10.38 3.49
CA GLU A 50 3.79 9.14 3.07
C GLU A 50 4.79 8.02 3.02
N PHE A 51 4.30 6.81 3.14
CA PHE A 51 5.15 5.64 3.00
C PHE A 51 4.27 4.44 2.67
N TYR A 52 4.91 3.35 2.26
CA TYR A 52 4.20 2.13 1.90
C TYR A 52 4.61 1.01 2.83
N ILE A 53 3.65 0.17 3.18
CA ILE A 53 3.94 -1.07 3.90
C ILE A 53 3.51 -2.20 3.00
N ARG A 54 4.48 -3.00 2.56
CA ARG A 54 4.20 -4.10 1.66
C ARG A 54 3.62 -5.28 2.43
N ILE A 55 2.53 -5.80 1.90
CA ILE A 55 1.91 -6.97 2.48
C ILE A 55 2.43 -8.15 1.70
N LYS A 56 3.30 -8.92 2.32
CA LYS A 56 3.85 -10.09 1.64
C LYS A 56 2.76 -11.08 1.37
N PRO A 57 2.66 -11.58 0.15
CA PRO A 57 1.70 -12.64 -0.10
C PRO A 57 2.08 -13.82 0.76
N ARG A 58 1.08 -14.47 1.28
CA ARG A 58 1.31 -15.63 2.09
C ARG A 58 2.03 -16.67 1.24
N PRO A 59 3.14 -17.23 1.71
CA PRO A 59 3.82 -18.26 0.92
C PRO A 59 2.90 -19.44 0.76
N THR A 60 2.70 -19.80 -0.46
CA THR A 60 1.85 -20.93 -0.73
C THR A 60 2.56 -22.21 -0.49
N THR A 61 3.79 -22.16 -0.30
CA THR A 61 4.52 -23.34 -0.04
C THR A 61 4.34 -23.81 1.29
N THR A 62 4.15 -24.31 1.37
CA THR A 62 4.28 -24.37 2.46
C THR A 62 5.02 -25.17 2.94
N ARG A 63 5.15 -25.02 2.75
CA ARG A 63 5.57 -25.35 3.11
C ARG A 63 5.82 -25.64 3.25
#